data_74b997cb1b826ac29020541046ff1f91
#
_entry.id   74b997cb1b826ac29020541046ff1f91
#
_cell.length_a   1.000
_cell.length_b   1.000
_cell.length_c   1.000
_cell.angle_alpha   90.00
_cell.angle_beta   90.00
_cell.angle_gamma   90.00
#
_symmetry.space_group_name_H-M   'P 1'
#
loop_
_entity.id
_entity.type
_entity.pdbx_description
1 polymer ?
#
loop_
_entity_poly.entity_id
_entity_poly.type
_entity_poly.pdbx_seq_one_letter_code
_entity_poly.pdbx_strand_id
1 'polypeptide(L)'
;MISVKKTMVLGFFIVQITQYLVLILVGLLKYYTKMSSHHFVKEGQEPALIVANGQSCSHELLTQIMEWCPYVVALDGAYTRLCELQVFPDLVVGDMDSLRVPSTKRKTQFIQIDNQENTDLEKAIDYLVEKGYKDINVVWATGKRLDHTLNNVVMLAKYPSIKIVIYDNYSKMFVIPKSFSKVYKKGDLISLVPITYCKEITTENLKHPLKKEELQLGKRSGTSNEVSSTGVVKITYNSGLLAII
;
A
#
# COMPACT_ATOMS: atom_id res chain seq x y z
N MET A 1 0.91 -50.84 -41.76
CA MET A 1 -0.13 -50.12 -40.94
C MET A 1 0.40 -49.57 -39.61
N ILE A 2 1.53 -50.00 -39.10
CA ILE A 2 2.10 -49.54 -37.79
C ILE A 2 2.89 -48.23 -37.91
N SER A 3 3.45 -47.90 -39.09
CA SER A 3 4.29 -46.71 -39.33
C SER A 3 3.49 -45.40 -39.31
N VAL A 4 2.28 -45.38 -39.86
CA VAL A 4 1.45 -44.16 -39.99
C VAL A 4 0.92 -43.70 -38.64
N LYS A 5 0.57 -44.59 -37.70
CA LYS A 5 0.13 -44.24 -36.36
C LYS A 5 1.22 -43.58 -35.49
N LYS A 6 2.49 -43.98 -35.64
CA LYS A 6 3.59 -43.37 -34.90
C LYS A 6 3.85 -41.91 -35.35
N THR A 7 3.71 -41.65 -36.65
CA THR A 7 3.95 -40.28 -37.21
C THR A 7 2.83 -39.32 -36.79
N MET A 8 1.55 -39.80 -36.69
CA MET A 8 0.43 -38.96 -36.20
C MET A 8 0.57 -38.61 -34.71
N VAL A 9 0.99 -39.58 -33.87
CA VAL A 9 1.17 -39.33 -32.42
C VAL A 9 2.33 -38.34 -32.19
N LEU A 10 3.42 -38.46 -32.93
CA LEU A 10 4.55 -37.55 -32.84
C LEU A 10 4.18 -36.12 -33.28
N GLY A 11 3.37 -35.98 -34.34
CA GLY A 11 2.85 -34.69 -34.80
C GLY A 11 1.95 -34.00 -33.74
N PHE A 12 1.09 -34.78 -33.06
CA PHE A 12 0.22 -34.25 -32.00
C PHE A 12 1.04 -33.76 -30.78
N PHE A 13 2.07 -34.49 -30.38
CA PHE A 13 2.97 -34.07 -29.29
C PHE A 13 3.76 -32.81 -29.64
N ILE A 14 4.25 -32.68 -30.87
CA ILE A 14 4.98 -31.52 -31.34
C ILE A 14 4.08 -30.27 -31.33
N VAL A 15 2.83 -30.37 -31.78
CA VAL A 15 1.85 -29.28 -31.76
C VAL A 15 1.51 -28.85 -30.33
N GLN A 16 1.33 -29.79 -29.39
CA GLN A 16 1.10 -29.44 -27.99
C GLN A 16 2.30 -28.74 -27.34
N ILE A 17 3.52 -29.21 -27.56
CA ILE A 17 4.74 -28.60 -27.03
C ILE A 17 4.92 -27.19 -27.62
N THR A 18 4.62 -27.00 -28.90
CA THR A 18 4.73 -25.68 -29.56
C THR A 18 3.70 -24.72 -28.99
N GLN A 19 2.45 -25.15 -28.72
CA GLN A 19 1.44 -24.32 -28.04
C GLN A 19 1.84 -23.94 -26.62
N TYR A 20 2.42 -24.87 -25.85
CA TYR A 20 2.93 -24.58 -24.50
C TYR A 20 4.10 -23.58 -24.52
N LEU A 21 5.05 -23.75 -25.47
CA LEU A 21 6.16 -22.82 -25.64
C LEU A 21 5.71 -21.42 -26.07
N VAL A 22 4.70 -21.33 -26.95
CA VAL A 22 4.10 -20.04 -27.35
C VAL A 22 3.41 -19.36 -26.17
N LEU A 23 2.67 -20.11 -25.32
CA LEU A 23 2.04 -19.56 -24.11
C LEU A 23 3.08 -19.07 -23.09
N ILE A 24 4.17 -19.80 -22.91
CA ILE A 24 5.29 -19.38 -22.05
C ILE A 24 5.99 -18.15 -22.63
N LEU A 25 6.24 -18.11 -23.94
CA LEU A 25 6.86 -16.94 -24.61
C LEU A 25 5.93 -15.71 -24.55
N VAL A 26 4.63 -15.86 -24.75
CA VAL A 26 3.65 -14.78 -24.64
C VAL A 26 3.55 -14.30 -23.18
N GLY A 27 3.61 -15.21 -22.21
CA GLY A 27 3.68 -14.88 -20.78
C GLY A 27 4.96 -14.10 -20.43
N LEU A 28 6.12 -14.56 -20.94
CA LEU A 28 7.41 -13.89 -20.78
C LEU A 28 7.44 -12.54 -21.51
N LEU A 29 6.90 -12.43 -22.74
CA LEU A 29 6.79 -11.15 -23.45
C LEU A 29 5.86 -10.18 -22.71
N LYS A 30 4.72 -10.62 -22.17
CA LYS A 30 3.86 -9.79 -21.31
C LYS A 30 4.57 -9.36 -20.04
N TYR A 31 5.38 -10.22 -19.45
CA TYR A 31 6.21 -9.89 -18.30
C TYR A 31 7.28 -8.85 -18.67
N TYR A 32 8.00 -9.05 -19.79
CA TYR A 32 9.02 -8.11 -20.28
C TYR A 32 8.43 -6.76 -20.75
N THR A 33 7.29 -6.75 -21.43
CA THR A 33 6.62 -5.48 -21.84
C THR A 33 6.04 -4.72 -20.64
N LYS A 34 5.68 -5.41 -19.54
CA LYS A 34 5.27 -4.76 -18.29
C LYS A 34 6.48 -4.18 -17.53
N MET A 35 7.69 -4.74 -17.72
CA MET A 35 8.94 -4.22 -17.14
C MET A 35 9.56 -3.06 -17.92
N SER A 36 9.17 -2.79 -19.16
CA SER A 36 9.84 -1.80 -20.02
C SER A 36 9.33 -0.36 -19.87
N SER A 37 8.40 -0.10 -18.94
CA SER A 37 7.95 1.26 -18.62
C SER A 37 8.55 1.82 -17.33
N HIS A 38 9.61 1.23 -16.81
CA HIS A 38 10.35 1.82 -15.71
C HIS A 38 11.10 3.06 -16.21
N HIS A 39 10.51 4.22 -15.96
CA HIS A 39 11.26 5.45 -15.94
C HIS A 39 12.48 5.24 -15.03
N PHE A 40 13.62 5.82 -15.40
CA PHE A 40 14.78 5.91 -14.51
C PHE A 40 14.35 6.73 -13.27
N VAL A 41 13.84 6.05 -12.25
CA VAL A 41 13.56 6.64 -10.95
C VAL A 41 14.90 6.71 -10.24
N LYS A 42 15.28 7.89 -9.79
CA LYS A 42 16.50 8.04 -8.97
C LYS A 42 16.32 7.24 -7.70
N GLU A 43 17.38 6.60 -7.23
CA GLU A 43 17.42 5.89 -5.96
C GLU A 43 16.80 6.79 -4.84
N GLY A 44 15.85 6.26 -4.07
CA GLY A 44 15.10 7.02 -3.06
C GLY A 44 13.87 7.80 -3.56
N GLN A 45 13.53 7.74 -4.87
CA GLN A 45 12.27 8.32 -5.41
C GLN A 45 11.14 7.28 -5.51
N GLU A 46 11.46 5.99 -5.46
CA GLU A 46 10.46 4.94 -5.39
C GLU A 46 9.82 4.91 -3.99
N PRO A 47 8.52 4.61 -3.89
CA PRO A 47 7.87 4.49 -2.60
C PRO A 47 8.48 3.35 -1.78
N ALA A 48 8.57 3.54 -0.46
CA ALA A 48 8.89 2.45 0.46
C ALA A 48 7.61 1.76 0.96
N LEU A 49 7.73 0.48 1.34
CA LEU A 49 6.68 -0.27 2.00
C LEU A 49 7.06 -0.53 3.45
N ILE A 50 6.18 -0.18 4.38
CA ILE A 50 6.25 -0.62 5.78
C ILE A 50 5.20 -1.72 5.99
N VAL A 51 5.63 -2.86 6.55
CA VAL A 51 4.74 -3.92 7.00
C VAL A 51 4.67 -3.88 8.52
N ALA A 52 3.55 -3.38 9.05
CA ALA A 52 3.30 -3.25 10.47
C ALA A 52 2.82 -4.57 11.11
N ASN A 53 2.49 -4.56 12.42
CA ASN A 53 2.14 -5.80 13.15
C ASN A 53 0.62 -6.01 13.37
N GLY A 54 -0.23 -5.34 12.62
CA GLY A 54 -1.70 -5.52 12.68
C GLY A 54 -2.19 -6.77 11.96
N GLN A 55 -3.43 -6.75 11.50
CA GLN A 55 -4.03 -7.83 10.71
C GLN A 55 -3.36 -7.92 9.34
N SER A 56 -3.00 -9.14 8.91
CA SER A 56 -2.43 -9.34 7.57
C SER A 56 -3.45 -8.99 6.49
N CYS A 57 -3.00 -8.28 5.47
CA CYS A 57 -3.76 -8.18 4.22
C CYS A 57 -3.59 -9.48 3.40
N SER A 58 -4.35 -9.59 2.32
CA SER A 58 -4.20 -10.70 1.39
C SER A 58 -2.80 -10.74 0.77
N HIS A 59 -2.34 -11.94 0.43
CA HIS A 59 -1.04 -12.12 -0.24
C HIS A 59 -1.01 -11.39 -1.59
N GLU A 60 -2.14 -11.37 -2.30
CA GLU A 60 -2.28 -10.66 -3.57
C GLU A 60 -2.06 -9.15 -3.40
N LEU A 61 -2.71 -8.50 -2.43
CA LEU A 61 -2.52 -7.08 -2.16
C LEU A 61 -1.07 -6.76 -1.76
N LEU A 62 -0.49 -7.58 -0.88
CA LEU A 62 0.91 -7.42 -0.47
C LEU A 62 1.84 -7.48 -1.68
N THR A 63 1.70 -8.49 -2.54
CA THR A 63 2.50 -8.68 -3.73
C THR A 63 2.34 -7.53 -4.72
N GLN A 64 1.09 -7.09 -4.95
CA GLN A 64 0.81 -5.94 -5.81
C GLN A 64 1.52 -4.68 -5.33
N ILE A 65 1.48 -4.38 -4.02
CA ILE A 65 2.16 -3.19 -3.48
C ILE A 65 3.68 -3.31 -3.63
N MET A 66 4.24 -4.49 -3.36
CA MET A 66 5.67 -4.74 -3.51
C MET A 66 6.18 -4.56 -4.95
N GLU A 67 5.32 -4.70 -5.98
CA GLU A 67 5.71 -4.46 -7.38
C GLU A 67 6.21 -3.03 -7.64
N TRP A 68 5.73 -2.03 -6.87
CA TRP A 68 6.17 -0.62 -7.02
C TRP A 68 6.85 -0.04 -5.77
N CYS A 69 7.00 -0.84 -4.72
CA CYS A 69 7.69 -0.49 -3.49
C CYS A 69 8.86 -1.45 -3.29
N PRO A 70 10.00 -1.24 -3.94
CA PRO A 70 11.11 -2.20 -3.93
C PRO A 70 11.81 -2.28 -2.57
N TYR A 71 11.74 -1.24 -1.73
CA TYR A 71 12.33 -1.22 -0.40
C TYR A 71 11.28 -1.55 0.66
N VAL A 72 11.44 -2.71 1.30
CA VAL A 72 10.48 -3.25 2.26
C VAL A 72 11.05 -3.18 3.67
N VAL A 73 10.37 -2.47 4.55
CA VAL A 73 10.67 -2.37 5.98
C VAL A 73 9.62 -3.14 6.75
N ALA A 74 10.01 -4.08 7.59
CA ALA A 74 9.11 -4.75 8.51
C ALA A 74 9.28 -4.20 9.93
N LEU A 75 8.18 -4.06 10.66
CA LEU A 75 8.27 -3.96 12.11
C LEU A 75 8.61 -5.33 12.68
N ASP A 76 9.30 -5.38 13.80
CA ASP A 76 9.82 -6.61 14.39
C ASP A 76 8.76 -7.71 14.54
N GLY A 77 7.58 -7.37 15.07
CA GLY A 77 6.45 -8.31 15.21
C GLY A 77 5.83 -8.79 13.90
N ALA A 78 6.16 -8.19 12.75
CA ALA A 78 5.71 -8.62 11.44
C ALA A 78 6.70 -9.58 10.76
N TYR A 79 7.98 -9.54 11.14
CA TYR A 79 9.06 -10.22 10.45
C TYR A 79 8.83 -11.73 10.31
N THR A 80 8.52 -12.43 11.41
CA THR A 80 8.30 -13.89 11.39
C THR A 80 7.16 -14.27 10.42
N ARG A 81 6.06 -13.51 10.45
CA ARG A 81 4.89 -13.73 9.59
C ARG A 81 5.21 -13.47 8.11
N LEU A 82 6.07 -12.51 7.81
CA LEU A 82 6.55 -12.29 6.44
C LEU A 82 7.43 -13.44 5.97
N CYS A 83 8.32 -13.95 6.83
CA CYS A 83 9.17 -15.12 6.52
C CYS A 83 8.32 -16.35 6.20
N GLU A 84 7.22 -16.60 6.95
CA GLU A 84 6.26 -17.67 6.67
C GLU A 84 5.62 -17.55 5.29
N LEU A 85 5.40 -16.32 4.82
CA LEU A 85 4.91 -16.01 3.46
C LEU A 85 6.04 -16.01 2.42
N GLN A 86 7.27 -16.37 2.79
CA GLN A 86 8.47 -16.31 1.93
C GLN A 86 8.79 -14.89 1.43
N VAL A 87 8.32 -13.87 2.14
CA VAL A 87 8.64 -12.46 1.92
C VAL A 87 9.74 -12.07 2.89
N PHE A 88 10.86 -11.59 2.36
CA PHE A 88 12.02 -11.19 3.18
C PHE A 88 12.21 -9.68 3.03
N PRO A 89 12.00 -8.90 4.10
CA PRO A 89 12.19 -7.46 4.06
C PRO A 89 13.68 -7.11 3.95
N ASP A 90 13.95 -5.90 3.46
CA ASP A 90 15.30 -5.34 3.41
C ASP A 90 15.77 -4.91 4.80
N LEU A 91 14.82 -4.41 5.62
CA LEU A 91 15.06 -3.88 6.93
C LEU A 91 14.00 -4.35 7.93
N VAL A 92 14.42 -4.61 9.16
CA VAL A 92 13.53 -4.79 10.32
C VAL A 92 13.83 -3.69 11.34
N VAL A 93 12.78 -3.02 11.83
CA VAL A 93 12.84 -1.94 12.82
C VAL A 93 11.95 -2.30 14.01
N GLY A 94 12.45 -2.14 15.22
CA GLY A 94 11.73 -2.37 16.47
C GLY A 94 12.67 -2.44 17.66
N ASP A 95 12.13 -2.84 18.83
CA ASP A 95 12.93 -3.13 20.02
C ASP A 95 13.55 -4.54 20.03
N MET A 96 13.17 -5.36 19.05
CA MET A 96 13.63 -6.74 18.83
C MET A 96 13.20 -7.76 19.90
N ASP A 97 12.38 -7.38 20.86
CA ASP A 97 11.91 -8.26 21.94
C ASP A 97 11.06 -9.43 21.44
N SER A 98 10.35 -9.20 20.34
CA SER A 98 9.45 -10.18 19.70
C SER A 98 10.16 -11.03 18.63
N LEU A 99 11.43 -10.78 18.36
CA LEU A 99 12.10 -11.30 17.17
C LEU A 99 12.53 -12.76 17.34
N ARG A 100 11.93 -13.66 16.58
CA ARG A 100 12.47 -15.00 16.31
C ARG A 100 13.14 -14.97 14.94
N VAL A 101 14.46 -14.84 14.89
CA VAL A 101 15.21 -14.81 13.63
C VAL A 101 15.27 -16.23 13.05
N PRO A 102 14.58 -16.51 11.93
CA PRO A 102 14.81 -17.75 11.20
C PRO A 102 16.23 -17.72 10.64
N SER A 103 16.89 -18.87 10.58
CA SER A 103 18.21 -19.01 9.91
C SER A 103 18.05 -18.86 8.40
N THR A 104 17.87 -17.64 7.91
CA THR A 104 17.75 -17.35 6.47
C THR A 104 19.09 -16.90 5.92
N LYS A 105 19.41 -17.32 4.69
CA LYS A 105 20.61 -16.89 3.96
C LYS A 105 20.48 -15.49 3.33
N ARG A 106 19.34 -14.80 3.48
CA ARG A 106 19.10 -13.46 2.91
C ARG A 106 19.57 -12.37 3.88
N LYS A 107 20.18 -11.32 3.35
CA LYS A 107 20.68 -10.16 4.10
C LYS A 107 19.53 -9.20 4.44
N THR A 108 18.71 -9.51 5.41
CA THR A 108 17.85 -8.54 6.06
C THR A 108 18.69 -7.73 7.06
N GLN A 109 18.60 -6.42 7.04
CA GLN A 109 19.21 -5.56 8.06
C GLN A 109 18.28 -5.47 9.27
N PHE A 110 18.85 -5.29 10.46
CA PHE A 110 18.10 -5.11 11.71
C PHE A 110 18.57 -3.85 12.39
N ILE A 111 17.62 -2.98 12.73
CA ILE A 111 17.89 -1.74 13.47
C ILE A 111 17.06 -1.77 14.74
N GLN A 112 17.75 -1.90 15.87
CA GLN A 112 17.14 -1.77 17.18
C GLN A 112 17.03 -0.30 17.55
N ILE A 113 15.83 0.12 17.95
CA ILE A 113 15.55 1.48 18.42
C ILE A 113 14.84 1.37 19.76
N ASP A 114 15.56 1.62 20.84
CA ASP A 114 15.10 1.47 22.22
C ASP A 114 14.20 2.61 22.72
N ASN A 115 13.94 3.63 21.90
CA ASN A 115 13.07 4.74 22.26
C ASN A 115 11.63 4.22 22.52
N GLN A 116 11.13 4.41 23.74
CA GLN A 116 9.80 3.99 24.17
C GLN A 116 8.73 5.10 23.98
N GLU A 117 9.12 6.31 23.58
CA GLU A 117 8.18 7.41 23.36
C GLU A 117 7.44 7.30 22.01
N ASN A 118 8.07 6.65 21.02
CA ASN A 118 7.53 6.45 19.68
C ASN A 118 7.15 4.98 19.47
N THR A 119 6.06 4.76 18.71
CA THR A 119 5.71 3.42 18.25
C THR A 119 6.70 2.93 17.19
N ASP A 120 6.77 1.62 16.97
CA ASP A 120 7.68 1.06 15.95
C ASP A 120 7.32 1.55 14.54
N LEU A 121 6.04 1.83 14.27
CA LEU A 121 5.62 2.44 13.01
C LEU A 121 6.20 3.86 12.87
N GLU A 122 6.18 4.67 13.92
CA GLU A 122 6.78 6.01 13.90
C GLU A 122 8.30 5.92 13.72
N LYS A 123 8.97 5.01 14.43
CA LYS A 123 10.41 4.76 14.27
C LYS A 123 10.78 4.40 12.82
N ALA A 124 9.98 3.52 12.19
CA ALA A 124 10.19 3.12 10.80
C ALA A 124 9.94 4.27 9.81
N ILE A 125 8.93 5.12 10.04
CA ILE A 125 8.66 6.29 9.22
C ILE A 125 9.79 7.30 9.38
N ASP A 126 10.22 7.62 10.61
CA ASP A 126 11.30 8.55 10.89
C ASP A 126 12.60 8.11 10.19
N TYR A 127 12.93 6.83 10.27
CA TYR A 127 14.06 6.24 9.54
C TYR A 127 13.97 6.46 8.02
N LEU A 128 12.82 6.19 7.43
CA LEU A 128 12.62 6.37 5.99
C LEU A 128 12.69 7.85 5.58
N VAL A 129 12.14 8.75 6.40
CA VAL A 129 12.20 10.20 6.17
C VAL A 129 13.65 10.70 6.23
N GLU A 130 14.46 10.23 7.17
CA GLU A 130 15.90 10.52 7.25
C GLU A 130 16.66 10.00 6.01
N LYS A 131 16.22 8.89 5.43
CA LYS A 131 16.75 8.35 4.15
C LYS A 131 16.25 9.09 2.92
N GLY A 132 15.36 10.09 3.08
CA GLY A 132 14.85 10.93 1.99
C GLY A 132 13.58 10.44 1.33
N TYR A 133 12.95 9.38 1.82
CA TYR A 133 11.66 8.90 1.30
C TYR A 133 10.55 9.90 1.60
N LYS A 134 9.75 10.21 0.58
CA LYS A 134 8.59 11.12 0.67
C LYS A 134 7.26 10.43 0.39
N ASP A 135 7.30 9.20 -0.07
CA ASP A 135 6.14 8.37 -0.42
C ASP A 135 6.29 7.02 0.29
N ILE A 136 5.41 6.74 1.23
CA ILE A 136 5.48 5.55 2.10
C ILE A 136 4.12 4.86 2.05
N ASN A 137 4.13 3.58 1.71
CA ASN A 137 2.95 2.73 1.79
C ASN A 137 3.04 1.87 3.06
N VAL A 138 1.92 1.69 3.75
CA VAL A 138 1.86 0.91 4.98
C VAL A 138 0.79 -0.14 4.85
N VAL A 139 1.14 -1.39 5.12
CA VAL A 139 0.19 -2.51 5.23
C VAL A 139 0.23 -3.10 6.63
N TRP A 140 -0.79 -3.86 7.00
CA TRP A 140 -0.95 -4.48 8.33
C TRP A 140 -0.96 -3.46 9.47
N ALA A 141 -1.36 -2.21 9.19
CA ALA A 141 -1.43 -1.15 10.19
C ALA A 141 -2.75 -1.12 10.97
N THR A 142 -3.73 -1.91 10.54
CA THR A 142 -5.09 -1.97 11.10
C THR A 142 -5.41 -3.37 11.63
N GLY A 143 -6.54 -3.50 12.33
CA GLY A 143 -6.97 -4.76 12.94
C GLY A 143 -6.18 -5.15 14.19
N LYS A 144 -6.45 -6.31 14.76
CA LYS A 144 -5.96 -6.78 16.05
C LYS A 144 -6.23 -5.78 17.19
N ARG A 145 -5.24 -5.03 17.66
CA ARG A 145 -5.38 -4.03 18.74
C ARG A 145 -5.96 -2.74 18.21
N LEU A 146 -7.07 -2.32 18.80
CA LEU A 146 -7.79 -1.09 18.39
C LEU A 146 -6.99 0.18 18.71
N ASP A 147 -6.29 0.21 19.85
CA ASP A 147 -5.43 1.32 20.26
C ASP A 147 -4.30 1.58 19.23
N HIS A 148 -3.63 0.54 18.75
CA HIS A 148 -2.64 0.65 17.69
C HIS A 148 -3.26 1.13 16.37
N THR A 149 -4.44 0.61 16.00
CA THR A 149 -5.15 1.07 14.80
C THR A 149 -5.45 2.56 14.86
N LEU A 150 -5.99 3.04 15.99
CA LEU A 150 -6.29 4.46 16.19
C LEU A 150 -5.01 5.31 16.16
N ASN A 151 -3.97 4.87 16.87
CA ASN A 151 -2.69 5.58 16.87
C ASN A 151 -2.09 5.68 15.46
N ASN A 152 -2.09 4.58 14.69
CA ASN A 152 -1.56 4.55 13.33
C ASN A 152 -2.31 5.51 12.39
N VAL A 153 -3.61 5.74 12.61
CA VAL A 153 -4.40 6.71 11.84
C VAL A 153 -4.07 8.15 12.25
N VAL A 154 -4.07 8.46 13.55
CA VAL A 154 -3.85 9.83 14.01
C VAL A 154 -2.40 10.26 13.84
N MET A 155 -1.47 9.33 13.86
CA MET A 155 -0.05 9.54 13.57
C MET A 155 0.21 10.18 12.20
N LEU A 156 -0.69 10.01 11.22
CA LEU A 156 -0.59 10.72 9.93
C LEU A 156 -0.48 12.25 10.11
N ALA A 157 -0.98 12.79 11.21
CA ALA A 157 -0.87 14.23 11.52
C ALA A 157 0.56 14.69 11.82
N LYS A 158 1.46 13.79 12.23
CA LYS A 158 2.88 14.12 12.50
C LYS A 158 3.67 14.35 11.20
N TYR A 159 3.21 13.81 10.07
CA TYR A 159 3.95 13.77 8.81
C TYR A 159 3.21 14.47 7.65
N PRO A 160 2.81 15.76 7.80
CA PRO A 160 1.97 16.45 6.82
C PRO A 160 2.65 16.67 5.46
N SER A 161 3.98 16.61 5.41
CA SER A 161 4.79 16.77 4.19
C SER A 161 5.17 15.43 3.54
N ILE A 162 4.83 14.31 4.17
CA ILE A 162 5.11 12.95 3.67
C ILE A 162 3.81 12.33 3.20
N LYS A 163 3.81 11.77 2.01
CA LYS A 163 2.67 11.02 1.51
C LYS A 163 2.69 9.62 2.11
N ILE A 164 1.86 9.38 3.12
CA ILE A 164 1.68 8.06 3.73
C ILE A 164 0.32 7.51 3.32
N VAL A 165 0.31 6.29 2.77
CA VAL A 165 -0.92 5.58 2.39
C VAL A 165 -1.00 4.29 3.19
N ILE A 166 -2.03 4.17 4.02
CA ILE A 166 -2.34 2.93 4.76
C ILE A 166 -3.30 2.10 3.90
N TYR A 167 -2.99 0.82 3.71
CA TYR A 167 -3.83 -0.13 2.98
C TYR A 167 -4.29 -1.26 3.89
N ASP A 168 -5.53 -1.64 3.74
CA ASP A 168 -6.08 -2.92 4.18
C ASP A 168 -6.77 -3.65 3.02
N ASN A 169 -7.43 -4.79 3.30
CA ASN A 169 -8.09 -5.58 2.26
C ASN A 169 -9.30 -4.88 1.62
N TYR A 170 -9.81 -3.82 2.22
CA TYR A 170 -11.09 -3.20 1.85
C TYR A 170 -10.90 -1.76 1.37
N SER A 171 -9.87 -1.09 1.83
CA SER A 171 -9.71 0.34 1.65
C SER A 171 -8.24 0.78 1.66
N LYS A 172 -8.05 2.03 1.28
CA LYS A 172 -6.81 2.76 1.48
C LYS A 172 -7.10 4.11 2.09
N MET A 173 -6.27 4.54 3.02
CA MET A 173 -6.39 5.82 3.69
C MET A 173 -5.13 6.67 3.48
N PHE A 174 -5.31 7.94 3.15
CA PHE A 174 -4.22 8.90 3.05
C PHE A 174 -4.72 10.33 3.28
N VAL A 175 -3.84 11.20 3.78
CA VAL A 175 -4.13 12.65 3.90
C VAL A 175 -4.01 13.31 2.54
N ILE A 176 -5.03 14.12 2.16
CA ILE A 176 -5.04 14.84 0.89
C ILE A 176 -4.49 16.26 1.04
N PRO A 177 -3.91 16.83 -0.03
CA PRO A 177 -3.53 18.26 -0.05
C PRO A 177 -4.75 19.17 0.04
N LYS A 178 -4.54 20.45 0.32
CA LYS A 178 -5.61 21.47 0.44
C LYS A 178 -6.48 21.61 -0.82
N SER A 179 -5.94 21.24 -1.95
CA SER A 179 -6.65 21.11 -3.21
C SER A 179 -6.35 19.72 -3.79
N PHE A 180 -7.36 18.88 -3.83
CA PHE A 180 -7.29 17.50 -4.32
C PHE A 180 -8.24 17.32 -5.49
N SER A 181 -7.79 16.59 -6.51
CA SER A 181 -8.56 16.32 -7.71
C SER A 181 -8.16 14.95 -8.26
N LYS A 182 -9.12 14.05 -8.47
CA LYS A 182 -8.89 12.70 -9.01
C LYS A 182 -10.14 12.18 -9.73
N VAL A 183 -9.93 11.37 -10.76
CA VAL A 183 -11.01 10.69 -11.49
C VAL A 183 -11.47 9.46 -10.70
N TYR A 184 -12.79 9.33 -10.54
CA TYR A 184 -13.47 8.21 -9.91
C TYR A 184 -14.62 7.73 -10.78
N LYS A 185 -15.13 6.53 -10.53
CA LYS A 185 -16.33 5.99 -11.18
C LYS A 185 -17.56 6.35 -10.36
N LYS A 186 -18.70 6.48 -11.04
CA LYS A 186 -20.01 6.61 -10.36
C LYS A 186 -20.21 5.43 -9.41
N GLY A 187 -20.60 5.74 -8.18
CA GLY A 187 -20.84 4.75 -7.13
C GLY A 187 -19.61 4.41 -6.29
N ASP A 188 -18.39 4.86 -6.65
CA ASP A 188 -17.24 4.69 -5.79
C ASP A 188 -17.50 5.34 -4.43
N LEU A 189 -17.20 4.63 -3.34
CA LEU A 189 -17.35 5.15 -1.99
C LEU A 189 -16.12 6.00 -1.64
N ILE A 190 -16.39 7.14 -1.03
CA ILE A 190 -15.37 8.07 -0.54
C ILE A 190 -15.77 8.56 0.84
N SER A 191 -14.96 8.24 1.84
CA SER A 191 -15.12 8.80 3.18
C SER A 191 -14.14 9.95 3.40
N LEU A 192 -14.64 11.05 3.95
CA LEU A 192 -13.83 12.19 4.37
C LEU A 192 -13.64 12.13 5.88
N VAL A 193 -12.41 11.89 6.32
CA VAL A 193 -12.07 11.74 7.73
C VAL A 193 -11.17 12.92 8.16
N PRO A 194 -11.66 13.82 9.02
CA PRO A 194 -10.84 14.90 9.55
C PRO A 194 -9.87 14.34 10.60
N ILE A 195 -8.58 14.25 10.28
CA ILE A 195 -7.55 13.87 11.27
C ILE A 195 -7.39 14.97 12.31
N THR A 196 -7.47 16.22 11.89
CA THR A 196 -7.60 17.39 12.78
C THR A 196 -8.85 18.19 12.38
N TYR A 197 -9.19 19.22 13.12
CA TYR A 197 -10.34 20.06 12.77
C TYR A 197 -10.15 20.72 11.39
N CYS A 198 -11.02 20.38 10.44
CA CYS A 198 -10.99 20.86 9.06
C CYS A 198 -12.07 21.90 8.80
N LYS A 199 -11.72 23.01 8.15
CA LYS A 199 -12.62 24.13 7.86
C LYS A 199 -12.72 24.42 6.37
N GLU A 200 -13.86 25.01 5.98
CA GLU A 200 -14.18 25.46 4.63
C GLU A 200 -14.03 24.36 3.58
N ILE A 201 -14.49 23.16 3.91
CA ILE A 201 -14.43 22.03 3.00
C ILE A 201 -15.50 22.22 1.92
N THR A 202 -15.07 22.19 0.68
CA THR A 202 -15.95 22.19 -0.49
C THR A 202 -15.65 20.96 -1.35
N THR A 203 -16.71 20.26 -1.77
CA THR A 203 -16.58 19.06 -2.60
C THR A 203 -17.44 19.16 -3.84
N GLU A 204 -16.94 18.64 -4.98
CA GLU A 204 -17.66 18.51 -6.23
C GLU A 204 -17.77 17.03 -6.62
N ASN A 205 -18.87 16.66 -7.28
CA ASN A 205 -19.16 15.33 -7.78
C ASN A 205 -19.33 14.25 -6.72
N LEU A 206 -19.78 14.64 -5.51
CA LEU A 206 -20.20 13.72 -4.45
C LEU A 206 -21.72 13.82 -4.23
N LYS A 207 -22.34 12.73 -3.84
CA LYS A 207 -23.77 12.60 -3.54
C LYS A 207 -24.21 13.51 -2.40
N HIS A 208 -23.36 13.65 -1.39
CA HIS A 208 -23.53 14.55 -0.25
C HIS A 208 -22.44 15.62 -0.29
N PRO A 209 -22.61 16.68 -1.15
CA PRO A 209 -21.58 17.69 -1.31
C PRO A 209 -21.46 18.58 -0.07
N LEU A 210 -20.24 18.99 0.22
CA LEU A 210 -19.94 20.00 1.24
C LEU A 210 -19.75 21.36 0.55
N LYS A 211 -20.25 22.44 1.19
CA LYS A 211 -20.17 23.82 0.65
C LYS A 211 -19.63 24.75 1.73
N LYS A 212 -18.29 24.88 1.84
CA LYS A 212 -17.59 25.62 2.87
C LYS A 212 -17.95 25.18 4.29
N GLU A 213 -18.08 23.87 4.47
CA GLU A 213 -18.49 23.28 5.73
C GLU A 213 -17.30 22.79 6.56
N GLU A 214 -17.55 22.42 7.78
CA GLU A 214 -16.55 21.98 8.74
C GLU A 214 -16.73 20.49 9.07
N LEU A 215 -15.61 19.77 9.22
CA LEU A 215 -15.59 18.41 9.74
C LEU A 215 -14.67 18.34 10.96
N GLN A 216 -15.14 17.67 11.98
CA GLN A 216 -14.42 17.42 13.22
C GLN A 216 -14.84 16.07 13.81
N LEU A 217 -13.88 15.25 14.22
CA LEU A 217 -14.16 14.00 14.92
C LEU A 217 -15.06 14.27 16.16
N GLY A 218 -16.04 13.43 16.33
CA GLY A 218 -17.03 13.55 17.42
C GLY A 218 -18.12 14.60 17.20
N LYS A 219 -18.06 15.43 16.16
CA LYS A 219 -19.12 16.41 15.82
C LYS A 219 -19.83 16.08 14.51
N ARG A 220 -19.08 15.96 13.43
CA ARG A 220 -19.64 15.69 12.11
C ARG A 220 -18.71 14.77 11.32
N SER A 221 -19.26 13.72 10.77
CA SER A 221 -18.61 12.73 9.94
C SER A 221 -18.83 13.03 8.45
N GLY A 222 -17.82 12.74 7.63
CA GLY A 222 -17.91 12.69 6.17
C GLY A 222 -17.86 11.26 5.64
N THR A 223 -18.25 10.30 6.46
CA THR A 223 -18.15 8.85 6.18
C THR A 223 -19.20 8.42 5.15
N SER A 224 -18.83 7.45 4.30
CA SER A 224 -19.72 6.78 3.34
C SER A 224 -20.39 7.72 2.34
N ASN A 225 -19.69 8.70 1.83
CA ASN A 225 -20.12 9.46 0.68
C ASN A 225 -19.92 8.65 -0.61
N GLU A 226 -20.54 9.05 -1.70
CA GLU A 226 -20.57 8.32 -2.96
C GLU A 226 -20.33 9.27 -4.13
N VAL A 227 -19.61 8.80 -5.15
CA VAL A 227 -19.39 9.57 -6.38
C VAL A 227 -20.66 9.61 -7.23
N SER A 228 -21.15 10.81 -7.53
CA SER A 228 -22.44 11.03 -8.24
C SER A 228 -22.39 10.63 -9.71
N SER A 229 -21.26 10.89 -10.39
CA SER A 229 -21.05 10.58 -11.80
C SER A 229 -19.58 10.22 -12.06
N THR A 230 -19.35 9.34 -13.03
CA THR A 230 -17.97 9.04 -13.46
C THR A 230 -17.30 10.31 -13.95
N GLY A 231 -16.17 10.67 -13.33
CA GLY A 231 -15.45 11.89 -13.64
C GLY A 231 -14.60 12.37 -12.47
N VAL A 232 -14.21 13.64 -12.54
CA VAL A 232 -13.33 14.24 -11.53
C VAL A 232 -14.12 14.56 -10.26
N VAL A 233 -13.65 14.03 -9.13
CA VAL A 233 -14.02 14.50 -7.79
C VAL A 233 -13.00 15.57 -7.40
N LYS A 234 -13.49 16.74 -6.96
CA LYS A 234 -12.64 17.81 -6.41
C LYS A 234 -12.97 18.03 -4.95
N ILE A 235 -11.94 18.24 -4.15
CA ILE A 235 -12.05 18.55 -2.73
C ILE A 235 -11.08 19.68 -2.43
N THR A 236 -11.60 20.77 -1.85
CA THR A 236 -10.77 21.87 -1.36
C THR A 236 -11.10 22.14 0.10
N TYR A 237 -10.12 22.56 0.87
CA TYR A 237 -10.34 22.97 2.27
C TYR A 237 -9.22 23.92 2.74
N ASN A 238 -9.53 24.80 3.69
CA ASN A 238 -8.61 25.86 4.13
C ASN A 238 -7.63 25.36 5.20
N SER A 239 -8.11 24.78 6.29
CA SER A 239 -7.27 24.40 7.43
C SER A 239 -7.55 22.98 7.92
N GLY A 240 -6.65 22.46 8.73
CA GLY A 240 -6.68 21.09 9.25
C GLY A 240 -6.00 20.08 8.33
N LEU A 241 -6.14 18.80 8.66
CA LEU A 241 -5.67 17.65 7.87
C LEU A 241 -6.87 16.74 7.59
N LEU A 242 -7.19 16.59 6.33
CA LEU A 242 -8.32 15.79 5.84
C LEU A 242 -7.79 14.55 5.14
N ALA A 243 -8.22 13.37 5.60
CA ALA A 243 -7.92 12.12 4.93
C ALA A 243 -9.11 11.64 4.09
N ILE A 244 -8.79 10.85 3.07
CA ILE A 244 -9.74 10.07 2.27
C ILE A 244 -9.54 8.59 2.58
N ILE A 245 -10.67 7.91 2.66
CA ILE A 245 -10.77 6.45 2.67
C ILE A 245 -11.63 6.03 1.50
#